data_cd3747bbbfe9d31df8f53b26e8ab81b9
#
_entry.id   cd3747bbbfe9d31df8f53b26e8ab81b9
#
_cell.length_a   1.000
_cell.length_b   1.000
_cell.length_c   1.000
_cell.angle_alpha   90.00
_cell.angle_beta   90.00
_cell.angle_gamma   90.00
#
_symmetry.space_group_name_H-M   'P 1'
#
loop_
_entity.id
_entity.type
_entity.pdbx_description
1 polymer ?
#
loop_
_entity_poly.entity_id
_entity_poly.type
_entity_poly.pdbx_seq_one_letter_code
_entity_poly.pdbx_strand_id
1 'polypeptide(L)'
;WFFLSPNEHLLFVILIGLLIAICSATQDITLDALRIEQVDTSEKQLIAAGASMMVIGWWTGFKLGGLISLVLADYFEMLKFENYWQITFLILAVIMVIFNLGILFIDESNKKNDHNLRKENKFSKTKYFYSKSLHSLSKYFNWLISTLINPILHFFKKNGLSISLAILSFIFLFKIGEAFLGRMSVLFYKELGFSKTDIGIYSKGLGWITTIIFTLLGGLLTIKSGVIKSIFFAGIFMACTNLLFALLAILGKNYTLFAFAVIIDDIAASFATVAFVAFISQLIDRNYTATQYALLASIGTLGRTTLASSSGELVDYLGGNWAYFFVITCLMVIPSLIVLLLIKNKIKLN
;
A
#
# COMPACT_ATOMS: atom_id res chain seq x y z
N TRP A 1 15.83 -11.26 16.15
CA TRP A 1 16.30 -12.28 15.18
C TRP A 1 17.82 -12.50 15.27
N PHE A 2 18.61 -11.49 15.57
CA PHE A 2 20.08 -11.65 15.73
C PHE A 2 20.48 -12.78 16.69
N PHE A 3 19.76 -12.99 17.79
CA PHE A 3 20.05 -14.01 18.80
C PHE A 3 19.36 -15.36 18.58
N LEU A 4 18.57 -15.53 17.53
CA LEU A 4 17.70 -16.70 17.34
C LEU A 4 18.01 -17.45 16.05
N SER A 5 18.17 -18.75 16.17
CA SER A 5 18.21 -19.67 15.02
C SER A 5 16.80 -20.21 14.74
N PRO A 6 16.29 -20.11 13.52
CA PRO A 6 14.98 -20.67 13.14
C PRO A 6 14.89 -22.19 13.37
N ASN A 7 16.01 -22.89 13.25
CA ASN A 7 16.06 -24.34 13.43
C ASN A 7 15.85 -24.79 14.87
N GLU A 8 16.23 -23.94 15.84
CA GLU A 8 16.16 -24.27 17.28
C GLU A 8 14.99 -23.58 17.98
N HIS A 9 14.61 -22.37 17.50
CA HIS A 9 13.67 -21.50 18.20
C HIS A 9 12.58 -20.94 17.26
N LEU A 10 12.00 -21.77 16.39
CA LEU A 10 11.02 -21.35 15.39
C LEU A 10 9.86 -20.51 15.97
N LEU A 11 9.30 -20.91 17.13
CA LEU A 11 8.20 -20.19 17.76
C LEU A 11 8.60 -18.76 18.16
N PHE A 12 9.79 -18.58 18.73
CA PHE A 12 10.28 -17.26 19.11
C PHE A 12 10.57 -16.39 17.90
N VAL A 13 11.11 -16.98 16.83
CA VAL A 13 11.31 -16.26 15.54
C VAL A 13 9.98 -15.76 14.98
N ILE A 14 8.93 -16.58 15.03
CA ILE A 14 7.58 -16.20 14.57
C ILE A 14 7.02 -15.08 15.46
N LEU A 15 7.10 -15.21 16.79
CA LEU A 15 6.57 -14.19 17.72
C LEU A 15 7.30 -12.84 17.57
N ILE A 16 8.62 -12.85 17.44
CA ILE A 16 9.40 -11.63 17.21
C ILE A 16 9.09 -11.05 15.81
N GLY A 17 8.92 -11.90 14.78
CA GLY A 17 8.49 -11.49 13.47
C GLY A 17 7.13 -10.79 13.50
N LEU A 18 6.18 -11.33 14.25
CA LEU A 18 4.86 -10.70 14.47
C LEU A 18 5.00 -9.34 15.18
N LEU A 19 5.85 -9.26 16.20
CA LEU A 19 6.10 -8.00 16.90
C LEU A 19 6.70 -6.93 15.96
N ILE A 20 7.69 -7.32 15.14
CA ILE A 20 8.29 -6.44 14.13
C ILE A 20 7.21 -5.97 13.14
N ALA A 21 6.33 -6.86 12.68
CA ALA A 21 5.25 -6.50 11.76
C ALA A 21 4.27 -5.50 12.39
N ILE A 22 3.91 -5.67 13.68
CA ILE A 22 3.04 -4.74 14.40
C ILE A 22 3.71 -3.37 14.54
N CYS A 23 4.99 -3.33 14.93
CA CYS A 23 5.75 -2.08 15.05
C CYS A 23 5.87 -1.37 13.69
N SER A 24 6.19 -2.10 12.62
CA SER A 24 6.28 -1.56 11.26
C SER A 24 4.94 -0.99 10.78
N ALA A 25 3.84 -1.73 10.95
CA ALA A 25 2.52 -1.25 10.58
C ALA A 25 2.12 0.01 11.36
N THR A 26 2.46 0.10 12.65
CA THR A 26 2.19 1.28 13.48
C THR A 26 3.03 2.46 13.00
N GLN A 27 4.29 2.25 12.67
CA GLN A 27 5.18 3.28 12.12
C GLN A 27 4.65 3.81 10.78
N ASP A 28 4.27 2.94 9.85
CA ASP A 28 3.74 3.32 8.54
C ASP A 28 2.51 4.22 8.68
N ILE A 29 1.56 3.85 9.55
CA ILE A 29 0.34 4.63 9.79
C ILE A 29 0.66 6.01 10.38
N THR A 30 1.60 6.07 11.33
CA THR A 30 1.96 7.35 11.98
C THR A 30 2.70 8.29 11.02
N LEU A 31 3.60 7.77 10.19
CA LEU A 31 4.31 8.55 9.18
C LEU A 31 3.37 9.06 8.09
N ASP A 32 2.43 8.23 7.63
CA ASP A 32 1.42 8.65 6.66
C ASP A 32 0.49 9.72 7.23
N ALA A 33 0.08 9.61 8.49
CA ALA A 33 -0.70 10.63 9.16
C ALA A 33 0.08 11.95 9.28
N LEU A 34 1.34 11.89 9.72
CA LEU A 34 2.22 13.05 9.82
C LEU A 34 2.38 13.75 8.46
N ARG A 35 2.65 12.99 7.41
CA ARG A 35 2.74 13.52 6.03
C ARG A 35 1.49 14.27 5.60
N ILE A 36 0.32 13.73 5.88
CA ILE A 36 -0.96 14.36 5.51
C ILE A 36 -1.22 15.62 6.33
N GLU A 37 -0.85 15.60 7.62
CA GLU A 37 -1.07 16.71 8.53
C GLU A 37 -0.12 17.89 8.31
N GLN A 38 1.04 17.70 7.69
CA GLN A 38 1.97 18.77 7.35
C GLN A 38 1.53 19.63 6.17
N VAL A 39 0.63 19.12 5.33
CA VAL A 39 0.15 19.85 4.14
C VAL A 39 -1.15 20.55 4.46
N ASP A 40 -1.34 21.82 4.04
CA ASP A 40 -2.61 22.53 4.20
C ASP A 40 -3.72 21.90 3.32
N THR A 41 -4.98 21.94 3.80
CA THR A 41 -6.14 21.42 3.05
C THR A 41 -6.40 22.16 1.75
N SER A 42 -6.01 23.45 1.68
CA SER A 42 -6.12 24.26 0.48
C SER A 42 -5.13 23.80 -0.64
N GLU A 43 -4.06 23.14 -0.26
CA GLU A 43 -2.95 22.77 -1.16
C GLU A 43 -3.04 21.31 -1.63
N LYS A 44 -4.12 20.97 -2.33
CA LYS A 44 -4.36 19.60 -2.88
C LYS A 44 -3.20 19.05 -3.72
N GLN A 45 -2.44 19.94 -4.36
CA GLN A 45 -1.28 19.57 -5.16
C GLN A 45 -0.14 19.01 -4.31
N LEU A 46 0.09 19.57 -3.13
CA LEU A 46 1.11 19.08 -2.20
C LEU A 46 0.73 17.72 -1.59
N ILE A 47 -0.57 17.42 -1.43
CA ILE A 47 -1.02 16.08 -1.01
C ILE A 47 -0.62 15.02 -2.05
N ALA A 48 -0.77 15.31 -3.34
CA ALA A 48 -0.37 14.41 -4.42
C ALA A 48 1.16 14.26 -4.52
N ALA A 49 1.91 15.36 -4.33
CA ALA A 49 3.37 15.33 -4.26
C ALA A 49 3.86 14.48 -3.08
N GLY A 50 3.28 14.66 -1.89
CA GLY A 50 3.57 13.85 -0.71
C GLY A 50 3.26 12.36 -0.91
N ALA A 51 2.18 12.03 -1.63
CA ALA A 51 1.87 10.65 -2.00
C ALA A 51 2.96 10.05 -2.90
N SER A 52 3.51 10.81 -3.84
CA SER A 52 4.62 10.34 -4.70
C SER A 52 5.87 10.06 -3.88
N MET A 53 6.24 10.93 -2.95
CA MET A 53 7.40 10.73 -2.08
C MET A 53 7.24 9.49 -1.18
N MET A 54 6.05 9.27 -0.63
CA MET A 54 5.73 8.08 0.13
C MET A 54 5.91 6.81 -0.71
N VAL A 55 5.38 6.78 -1.93
CA VAL A 55 5.48 5.61 -2.82
C VAL A 55 6.93 5.34 -3.23
N ILE A 56 7.71 6.39 -3.53
CA ILE A 56 9.15 6.25 -3.81
C ILE A 56 9.89 5.67 -2.60
N GLY A 57 9.63 6.22 -1.41
CA GLY A 57 10.24 5.73 -0.16
C GLY A 57 9.92 4.27 0.09
N TRP A 58 8.65 3.88 -0.07
CA TRP A 58 8.21 2.50 0.11
C TRP A 58 8.89 1.52 -0.86
N TRP A 59 8.88 1.83 -2.17
CA TRP A 59 9.52 0.98 -3.18
C TRP A 59 11.03 0.93 -3.02
N THR A 60 11.66 2.06 -2.69
CA THR A 60 13.11 2.13 -2.46
C THR A 60 13.48 1.30 -1.23
N GLY A 61 12.79 1.45 -0.12
CA GLY A 61 13.01 0.67 1.10
C GLY A 61 12.83 -0.83 0.85
N PHE A 62 11.77 -1.22 0.14
CA PHE A 62 11.48 -2.61 -0.18
C PHE A 62 12.55 -3.23 -1.12
N LYS A 63 12.89 -2.55 -2.22
CA LYS A 63 13.83 -3.08 -3.22
C LYS A 63 15.28 -2.99 -2.77
N LEU A 64 15.72 -1.85 -2.23
CA LEU A 64 17.10 -1.69 -1.73
C LEU A 64 17.32 -2.46 -0.43
N GLY A 65 16.38 -2.46 0.49
CA GLY A 65 16.47 -3.25 1.72
C GLY A 65 16.62 -4.75 1.41
N GLY A 66 15.84 -5.27 0.46
CA GLY A 66 15.97 -6.63 -0.04
C GLY A 66 17.32 -6.91 -0.71
N LEU A 67 17.81 -6.00 -1.56
CA LEU A 67 19.12 -6.10 -2.20
C LEU A 67 20.25 -6.11 -1.17
N ILE A 68 20.25 -5.13 -0.27
CA ILE A 68 21.28 -5.01 0.78
C ILE A 68 21.32 -6.27 1.65
N SER A 69 20.14 -6.79 2.04
CA SER A 69 20.08 -7.99 2.88
C SER A 69 20.69 -9.23 2.19
N LEU A 70 20.41 -9.41 0.91
CA LEU A 70 20.95 -10.54 0.15
C LEU A 70 22.46 -10.42 -0.08
N VAL A 71 22.92 -9.23 -0.50
CA VAL A 71 24.36 -8.99 -0.76
C VAL A 71 25.18 -9.13 0.53
N LEU A 72 24.68 -8.61 1.66
CA LEU A 72 25.37 -8.77 2.95
C LEU A 72 25.39 -10.24 3.39
N ALA A 73 24.27 -10.95 3.24
CA ALA A 73 24.21 -12.37 3.60
C ALA A 73 25.23 -13.19 2.78
N ASP A 74 25.26 -13.02 1.44
CA ASP A 74 26.23 -13.68 0.58
C ASP A 74 27.68 -13.32 0.95
N TYR A 75 27.94 -12.04 1.23
CA TYR A 75 29.28 -11.59 1.63
C TYR A 75 29.77 -12.27 2.91
N PHE A 76 28.92 -12.32 3.94
CA PHE A 76 29.28 -12.97 5.20
C PHE A 76 29.34 -14.50 5.09
N GLU A 77 28.52 -15.11 4.23
CA GLU A 77 28.59 -16.52 3.91
C GLU A 77 29.93 -16.87 3.21
N MET A 78 30.38 -16.06 2.25
CA MET A 78 31.70 -16.21 1.61
C MET A 78 32.86 -16.07 2.59
N LEU A 79 32.72 -15.26 3.64
CA LEU A 79 33.68 -15.12 4.74
C LEU A 79 33.57 -16.27 5.76
N LYS A 80 32.70 -17.26 5.51
CA LYS A 80 32.48 -18.44 6.37
C LYS A 80 32.00 -18.11 7.78
N PHE A 81 31.23 -17.03 7.96
CA PHE A 81 30.52 -16.78 9.22
C PHE A 81 29.31 -17.73 9.33
N GLU A 82 29.26 -18.53 10.39
CA GLU A 82 28.11 -19.43 10.64
C GLU A 82 26.79 -18.66 10.84
N ASN A 83 26.89 -17.46 11.43
CA ASN A 83 25.74 -16.60 11.75
C ASN A 83 25.54 -15.44 10.75
N TYR A 84 25.75 -15.67 9.46
CA TYR A 84 25.71 -14.62 8.43
C TYR A 84 24.36 -13.89 8.35
N TRP A 85 23.22 -14.59 8.50
CA TRP A 85 21.92 -13.96 8.55
C TRP A 85 21.71 -13.08 9.79
N GLN A 86 22.18 -13.54 10.95
CA GLN A 86 22.08 -12.78 12.18
C GLN A 86 22.85 -11.46 12.10
N ILE A 87 24.05 -11.49 11.55
CA ILE A 87 24.88 -10.29 11.31
C ILE A 87 24.18 -9.35 10.34
N THR A 88 23.61 -9.89 9.26
CA THR A 88 22.83 -9.12 8.29
C THR A 88 21.66 -8.41 8.95
N PHE A 89 20.87 -9.09 9.78
CA PHE A 89 19.77 -8.47 10.50
C PHE A 89 20.23 -7.42 11.52
N LEU A 90 21.40 -7.59 12.15
CA LEU A 90 21.97 -6.57 13.04
C LEU A 90 22.30 -5.29 12.26
N ILE A 91 22.92 -5.41 11.10
CA ILE A 91 23.25 -4.26 10.24
C ILE A 91 21.97 -3.54 9.81
N LEU A 92 20.95 -4.29 9.35
CA LEU A 92 19.66 -3.72 8.99
C LEU A 92 18.97 -3.01 10.19
N ALA A 93 19.10 -3.56 11.40
CA ALA A 93 18.59 -2.92 12.60
C ALA A 93 19.29 -1.58 12.88
N VAL A 94 20.63 -1.51 12.72
CA VAL A 94 21.40 -0.26 12.86
C VAL A 94 20.94 0.77 11.82
N ILE A 95 20.77 0.37 10.56
CA ILE A 95 20.26 1.24 9.50
C ILE A 95 18.87 1.78 9.88
N MET A 96 17.97 0.92 10.36
CA MET A 96 16.64 1.34 10.83
C MET A 96 16.70 2.35 11.97
N VAL A 97 17.59 2.16 12.94
CA VAL A 97 17.79 3.12 14.04
C VAL A 97 18.24 4.48 13.50
N ILE A 98 19.20 4.51 12.56
CA ILE A 98 19.67 5.76 11.94
C ILE A 98 18.52 6.49 11.24
N PHE A 99 17.71 5.80 10.44
CA PHE A 99 16.55 6.41 9.77
C PHE A 99 15.49 6.90 10.77
N ASN A 100 15.24 6.14 11.86
CA ASN A 100 14.30 6.57 12.89
C ASN A 100 14.80 7.82 13.65
N LEU A 101 16.10 7.95 13.88
CA LEU A 101 16.67 9.18 14.43
C LEU A 101 16.45 10.38 13.49
N GLY A 102 16.44 10.16 12.17
CA GLY A 102 16.11 11.20 11.20
C GLY A 102 14.70 11.77 11.37
N ILE A 103 13.74 10.98 11.86
CA ILE A 103 12.35 11.43 12.09
C ILE A 103 12.30 12.50 13.20
N LEU A 104 13.23 12.47 14.17
CA LEU A 104 13.28 13.46 15.26
C LEU A 104 13.57 14.89 14.78
N PHE A 105 14.08 15.06 13.55
CA PHE A 105 14.32 16.37 12.94
C PHE A 105 13.13 16.91 12.17
N ILE A 106 12.02 16.17 12.10
CA ILE A 106 10.80 16.61 11.44
C ILE A 106 9.96 17.39 12.46
N ASP A 107 9.72 18.68 12.16
CA ASP A 107 8.86 19.50 13.01
C ASP A 107 7.42 19.02 12.95
N GLU A 108 6.77 18.88 14.10
CA GLU A 108 5.34 18.63 14.16
C GLU A 108 4.57 19.84 13.62
N SER A 109 3.55 19.56 12.80
CA SER A 109 2.68 20.62 12.27
C SER A 109 2.15 21.48 13.41
N ASN A 110 2.39 22.80 13.35
CA ASN A 110 1.99 23.78 14.36
C ASN A 110 0.46 23.93 14.39
N LYS A 111 -0.25 23.00 14.99
CA LYS A 111 -1.71 23.03 15.22
C LYS A 111 -2.17 24.08 16.25
N LYS A 112 -1.38 25.15 16.46
CA LYS A 112 -1.77 26.20 17.43
C LYS A 112 -3.08 26.93 17.09
N ASN A 113 -3.52 26.90 15.82
CA ASN A 113 -4.77 27.57 15.43
C ASN A 113 -6.03 26.69 15.49
N ASP A 114 -5.91 25.36 15.57
CA ASP A 114 -7.07 24.45 15.57
C ASP A 114 -7.60 24.09 16.97
N HIS A 115 -6.95 24.60 18.03
CA HIS A 115 -7.44 24.39 19.40
C HIS A 115 -8.83 25.00 19.65
N ASN A 116 -9.23 25.98 18.85
CA ASN A 116 -10.57 26.57 18.94
C ASN A 116 -11.63 25.68 18.28
N LEU A 117 -11.31 24.94 17.22
CA LEU A 117 -12.23 23.99 16.58
C LEU A 117 -12.42 22.72 17.42
N ARG A 118 -11.41 22.30 18.21
CA ARG A 118 -11.56 21.18 19.17
C ARG A 118 -12.49 21.51 20.34
N LYS A 119 -12.67 22.79 20.69
CA LYS A 119 -13.61 23.20 21.77
C LYS A 119 -15.09 23.16 21.35
N GLU A 120 -15.40 23.33 20.06
CA GLU A 120 -16.80 23.27 19.58
C GLU A 120 -17.30 21.83 19.37
N ASN A 121 -16.43 20.86 19.14
CA ASN A 121 -16.80 19.44 19.11
C ASN A 121 -16.88 18.80 20.51
N LYS A 122 -17.33 19.52 21.52
CA LYS A 122 -17.99 18.90 22.67
C LYS A 122 -19.29 18.27 22.17
N PHE A 123 -19.17 17.19 21.43
CA PHE A 123 -20.33 16.36 21.15
C PHE A 123 -21.06 16.07 22.44
N SER A 124 -22.28 16.55 22.46
CA SER A 124 -23.37 16.20 23.32
C SER A 124 -23.01 15.14 24.35
N LYS A 125 -22.98 15.57 25.59
CA LYS A 125 -23.04 14.71 26.76
C LYS A 125 -24.28 13.82 26.62
N THR A 126 -24.17 12.73 25.89
CA THR A 126 -25.09 11.63 26.08
C THR A 126 -24.77 11.11 27.46
N LYS A 127 -25.62 11.50 28.41
CA LYS A 127 -25.63 10.97 29.76
C LYS A 127 -25.81 9.46 29.69
N TYR A 128 -24.71 8.72 29.64
CA TYR A 128 -24.75 7.32 29.99
C TYR A 128 -24.63 7.23 31.50
N PHE A 129 -25.76 6.97 32.13
CA PHE A 129 -25.82 6.48 33.49
C PHE A 129 -25.10 5.14 33.55
N TYR A 130 -23.90 5.11 34.08
CA TYR A 130 -23.23 3.87 34.49
C TYR A 130 -22.64 4.01 35.89
N SER A 131 -22.98 3.02 36.69
CA SER A 131 -22.65 2.79 38.07
C SER A 131 -21.15 2.90 38.37
N LYS A 132 -20.81 3.44 39.52
CA LYS A 132 -19.48 3.84 40.02
C LYS A 132 -18.42 2.70 40.17
N SER A 133 -18.77 1.44 39.87
CA SER A 133 -17.93 0.26 40.11
C SER A 133 -17.10 -0.23 38.88
N LEU A 134 -17.28 0.37 37.68
CA LEU A 134 -16.62 -0.03 36.44
C LEU A 134 -15.72 1.07 35.83
N HIS A 135 -15.19 1.97 36.66
CA HIS A 135 -14.56 3.20 36.18
C HIS A 135 -13.27 3.00 35.36
N SER A 136 -12.52 1.91 35.56
CA SER A 136 -11.31 1.63 34.80
C SER A 136 -11.62 1.02 33.42
N LEU A 137 -12.47 0.01 33.37
CA LEU A 137 -12.88 -0.65 32.10
C LEU A 137 -13.67 0.31 31.20
N SER A 138 -14.53 1.16 31.78
CA SER A 138 -15.29 2.16 31.02
C SER A 138 -14.37 3.22 30.37
N LYS A 139 -13.24 3.57 30.99
CA LYS A 139 -12.27 4.50 30.42
C LYS A 139 -11.56 3.94 29.20
N TYR A 140 -11.13 2.69 29.25
CA TYR A 140 -10.52 1.99 28.09
C TYR A 140 -11.55 1.77 26.98
N PHE A 141 -12.78 1.40 27.32
CA PHE A 141 -13.84 1.20 26.34
C PHE A 141 -14.27 2.51 25.67
N ASN A 142 -14.38 3.59 26.41
CA ASN A 142 -14.66 4.92 25.85
C ASN A 142 -13.48 5.43 24.99
N TRP A 143 -12.25 5.14 25.37
CA TRP A 143 -11.09 5.44 24.55
C TRP A 143 -11.11 4.65 23.24
N LEU A 144 -11.39 3.34 23.27
CA LEU A 144 -11.57 2.51 22.08
C LEU A 144 -12.67 3.03 21.15
N ILE A 145 -13.84 3.35 21.70
CA ILE A 145 -14.95 3.93 20.93
C ILE A 145 -14.52 5.26 20.29
N SER A 146 -13.88 6.14 21.03
CA SER A 146 -13.47 7.45 20.50
C SER A 146 -12.39 7.33 19.43
N THR A 147 -11.49 6.36 19.56
CA THR A 147 -10.34 6.19 18.66
C THR A 147 -10.67 5.38 17.41
N LEU A 148 -11.57 4.40 17.51
CA LEU A 148 -11.87 3.50 16.39
C LEU A 148 -13.27 3.77 15.79
N ILE A 149 -14.30 3.85 16.62
CA ILE A 149 -15.69 3.92 16.14
C ILE A 149 -16.05 5.31 15.65
N ASN A 150 -15.68 6.37 16.37
CA ASN A 150 -16.02 7.73 15.99
C ASN A 150 -15.45 8.15 14.62
N PRO A 151 -14.17 7.85 14.27
CA PRO A 151 -13.64 8.13 12.94
C PRO A 151 -14.42 7.45 11.82
N ILE A 152 -14.84 6.19 12.05
CA ILE A 152 -15.64 5.42 11.09
C ILE A 152 -17.02 6.07 10.93
N LEU A 153 -17.71 6.33 12.03
CA LEU A 153 -19.02 6.98 12.02
C LEU A 153 -18.97 8.38 11.36
N HIS A 154 -17.89 9.13 11.62
CA HIS A 154 -17.67 10.43 10.99
C HIS A 154 -17.54 10.30 9.47
N PHE A 155 -16.77 9.33 8.98
CA PHE A 155 -16.62 9.06 7.55
C PHE A 155 -17.97 8.75 6.88
N PHE A 156 -18.81 7.92 7.53
CA PHE A 156 -20.15 7.61 7.03
C PHE A 156 -21.12 8.81 7.12
N LYS A 157 -21.03 9.62 8.15
CA LYS A 157 -21.86 10.84 8.27
C LYS A 157 -21.48 11.91 7.24
N LYS A 158 -20.18 12.10 6.97
CA LYS A 158 -19.67 13.08 6.01
C LYS A 158 -20.15 12.78 4.59
N ASN A 159 -20.11 11.53 4.17
CA ASN A 159 -20.37 11.12 2.79
C ASN A 159 -21.79 10.53 2.58
N GLY A 160 -22.45 10.09 3.63
CA GLY A 160 -23.66 9.28 3.58
C GLY A 160 -23.36 7.80 3.36
N LEU A 161 -24.26 6.91 3.78
CA LEU A 161 -24.04 5.46 3.78
C LEU A 161 -23.74 4.91 2.38
N SER A 162 -24.56 5.26 1.39
CA SER A 162 -24.42 4.75 0.01
C SER A 162 -23.08 5.15 -0.64
N ILE A 163 -22.69 6.42 -0.50
CA ILE A 163 -21.43 6.92 -1.08
C ILE A 163 -20.22 6.33 -0.33
N SER A 164 -20.29 6.23 1.00
CA SER A 164 -19.24 5.62 1.80
C SER A 164 -19.00 4.17 1.42
N LEU A 165 -20.06 3.36 1.28
CA LEU A 165 -19.94 1.97 0.85
C LEU A 165 -19.38 1.87 -0.57
N ALA A 166 -19.78 2.75 -1.48
CA ALA A 166 -19.23 2.77 -2.84
C ALA A 166 -17.75 3.16 -2.85
N ILE A 167 -17.31 4.13 -2.01
CA ILE A 167 -15.88 4.46 -1.84
C ILE A 167 -15.10 3.25 -1.32
N LEU A 168 -15.60 2.57 -0.28
CA LEU A 168 -14.95 1.39 0.28
C LEU A 168 -14.88 0.25 -0.73
N SER A 169 -15.93 0.02 -1.51
CA SER A 169 -15.95 -0.97 -2.59
C SER A 169 -14.95 -0.63 -3.69
N PHE A 170 -14.83 0.65 -4.06
CA PHE A 170 -13.82 1.10 -5.01
C PHE A 170 -12.40 0.83 -4.49
N ILE A 171 -12.10 1.21 -3.25
CA ILE A 171 -10.79 1.01 -2.62
C ILE A 171 -10.45 -0.49 -2.55
N PHE A 172 -11.42 -1.33 -2.20
CA PHE A 172 -11.26 -2.77 -2.10
C PHE A 172 -10.95 -3.43 -3.45
N LEU A 173 -11.60 -2.98 -4.53
CA LEU A 173 -11.52 -3.61 -5.85
C LEU A 173 -10.44 -3.02 -6.77
N PHE A 174 -10.00 -1.79 -6.55
CA PHE A 174 -9.20 -1.03 -7.51
C PHE A 174 -7.92 -1.74 -7.95
N LYS A 175 -7.22 -2.38 -7.02
CA LYS A 175 -5.94 -3.06 -7.31
C LYS A 175 -6.05 -4.58 -7.48
N ILE A 176 -7.24 -5.12 -7.69
CA ILE A 176 -7.43 -6.57 -7.77
C ILE A 176 -6.70 -7.20 -8.97
N GLY A 177 -6.79 -6.59 -10.16
CA GLY A 177 -6.13 -7.09 -11.36
C GLY A 177 -4.60 -7.13 -11.23
N GLU A 178 -4.00 -6.05 -10.68
CA GLU A 178 -2.57 -5.98 -10.37
C GLU A 178 -2.16 -7.05 -9.34
N ALA A 179 -3.01 -7.30 -8.34
CA ALA A 179 -2.71 -8.26 -7.30
C ALA A 179 -2.69 -9.71 -7.81
N PHE A 180 -3.63 -10.06 -8.69
CA PHE A 180 -3.66 -11.38 -9.35
C PHE A 180 -2.44 -11.57 -10.26
N LEU A 181 -2.12 -10.59 -11.10
CA LEU A 181 -0.92 -10.61 -11.93
C LEU A 181 0.34 -10.75 -11.07
N GLY A 182 0.49 -9.93 -10.04
CA GLY A 182 1.66 -9.92 -9.18
C GLY A 182 1.90 -11.25 -8.44
N ARG A 183 0.82 -11.96 -8.06
CA ARG A 183 0.90 -13.28 -7.42
C ARG A 183 1.36 -14.36 -8.38
N MET A 184 0.88 -14.35 -9.61
CA MET A 184 1.09 -15.42 -10.59
C MET A 184 2.23 -15.14 -11.57
N SER A 185 2.76 -13.91 -11.63
CA SER A 185 3.77 -13.49 -12.61
C SER A 185 5.02 -14.38 -12.62
N VAL A 186 5.59 -14.71 -11.45
CA VAL A 186 6.81 -15.52 -11.36
C VAL A 186 6.57 -16.95 -11.84
N LEU A 187 5.41 -17.54 -11.51
CA LEU A 187 5.04 -18.87 -11.98
C LEU A 187 4.89 -18.87 -13.50
N PHE A 188 4.13 -17.92 -14.03
CA PHE A 188 3.95 -17.71 -15.46
C PHE A 188 5.27 -17.58 -16.22
N TYR A 189 6.20 -16.74 -15.74
CA TYR A 189 7.52 -16.59 -16.41
C TYR A 189 8.33 -17.89 -16.41
N LYS A 190 8.26 -18.66 -15.32
CA LYS A 190 8.93 -19.97 -15.23
C LYS A 190 8.34 -20.99 -16.21
N GLU A 191 7.00 -21.02 -16.34
CA GLU A 191 6.33 -21.92 -17.29
C GLU A 191 6.62 -21.55 -18.75
N LEU A 192 6.82 -20.26 -19.05
CA LEU A 192 7.32 -19.83 -20.36
C LEU A 192 8.81 -20.18 -20.61
N GLY A 193 9.51 -20.69 -19.59
CA GLY A 193 10.91 -21.12 -19.71
C GLY A 193 11.93 -19.99 -19.52
N PHE A 194 11.57 -18.87 -18.88
CA PHE A 194 12.54 -17.85 -18.46
C PHE A 194 13.36 -18.35 -17.26
N SER A 195 14.66 -18.07 -17.28
CA SER A 195 15.55 -18.41 -16.16
C SER A 195 15.27 -17.52 -14.94
N LYS A 196 15.72 -17.97 -13.75
CA LYS A 196 15.66 -17.15 -12.54
C LYS A 196 16.41 -15.83 -12.70
N THR A 197 17.53 -15.87 -13.42
CA THR A 197 18.36 -14.69 -13.72
C THR A 197 17.62 -13.73 -14.63
N ASP A 198 16.95 -14.22 -15.69
CA ASP A 198 16.13 -13.38 -16.57
C ASP A 198 15.04 -12.66 -15.76
N ILE A 199 14.30 -13.40 -14.92
CA ILE A 199 13.25 -12.83 -14.06
C ILE A 199 13.83 -11.78 -13.11
N GLY A 200 15.00 -12.04 -12.53
CA GLY A 200 15.70 -11.10 -11.65
C GLY A 200 16.07 -9.80 -12.36
N ILE A 201 16.70 -9.89 -13.52
CA ILE A 201 17.17 -8.72 -14.29
C ILE A 201 15.98 -7.88 -14.77
N TYR A 202 15.03 -8.49 -15.47
CA TYR A 202 13.94 -7.77 -16.11
C TYR A 202 12.86 -7.31 -15.11
N SER A 203 12.44 -8.19 -14.20
CA SER A 203 11.35 -7.86 -13.26
C SER A 203 11.80 -7.09 -12.02
N LYS A 204 13.03 -7.26 -11.54
CA LYS A 204 13.50 -6.60 -10.30
C LYS A 204 14.46 -5.45 -10.58
N GLY A 205 15.50 -5.69 -11.43
CA GLY A 205 16.54 -4.70 -11.69
C GLY A 205 16.04 -3.49 -12.48
N LEU A 206 15.50 -3.70 -13.67
CA LEU A 206 14.96 -2.62 -14.49
C LEU A 206 13.75 -1.95 -13.82
N GLY A 207 12.89 -2.74 -13.16
CA GLY A 207 11.68 -2.27 -12.52
C GLY A 207 11.91 -1.24 -11.40
N TRP A 208 13.05 -1.24 -10.70
CA TRP A 208 13.30 -0.27 -9.65
C TRP A 208 13.48 1.16 -10.21
N ILE A 209 14.34 1.32 -11.21
CA ILE A 209 14.59 2.63 -11.83
C ILE A 209 13.32 3.17 -12.48
N THR A 210 12.62 2.31 -13.24
CA THR A 210 11.35 2.64 -13.87
C THR A 210 10.32 3.09 -12.84
N THR A 211 10.16 2.36 -11.74
CA THR A 211 9.22 2.69 -10.66
C THR A 211 9.49 4.08 -10.09
N ILE A 212 10.75 4.45 -9.79
CA ILE A 212 11.07 5.77 -9.22
C ILE A 212 10.72 6.89 -10.20
N ILE A 213 11.20 6.79 -11.45
CA ILE A 213 10.98 7.82 -12.48
C ILE A 213 9.48 8.03 -12.71
N PHE A 214 8.76 6.94 -12.92
CA PHE A 214 7.34 7.03 -13.27
C PHE A 214 6.42 7.27 -12.06
N THR A 215 6.89 7.04 -10.84
CA THR A 215 6.22 7.52 -9.62
C THR A 215 6.23 9.05 -9.57
N LEU A 216 7.37 9.69 -9.88
CA LEU A 216 7.47 11.16 -9.96
C LEU A 216 6.59 11.71 -11.07
N LEU A 217 6.66 11.14 -12.26
CA LEU A 217 5.84 11.56 -13.41
C LEU A 217 4.34 11.35 -13.14
N GLY A 218 3.98 10.22 -12.52
CA GLY A 218 2.61 9.93 -12.09
C GLY A 218 2.08 10.92 -11.07
N GLY A 219 2.95 11.36 -10.13
CA GLY A 219 2.63 12.43 -9.19
C GLY A 219 2.37 13.77 -9.90
N LEU A 220 3.23 14.17 -10.82
CA LEU A 220 3.05 15.38 -11.61
C LEU A 220 1.77 15.34 -12.45
N LEU A 221 1.46 14.20 -13.06
CA LEU A 221 0.20 14.00 -13.78
C LEU A 221 -1.01 14.11 -12.84
N THR A 222 -0.92 13.53 -11.63
CA THR A 222 -1.98 13.61 -10.64
C THR A 222 -2.22 15.03 -10.17
N ILE A 223 -1.17 15.82 -10.00
CA ILE A 223 -1.25 17.25 -9.66
C ILE A 223 -1.97 18.03 -10.78
N LYS A 224 -1.57 17.82 -12.04
CA LYS A 224 -2.11 18.56 -13.18
C LYS A 224 -3.55 18.17 -13.52
N SER A 225 -3.87 16.88 -13.52
CA SER A 225 -5.17 16.36 -13.97
C SER A 225 -6.22 16.30 -12.87
N GLY A 226 -5.79 16.39 -11.61
CA GLY A 226 -6.62 16.11 -10.42
C GLY A 226 -6.77 14.61 -10.14
N VAL A 227 -6.98 14.28 -8.87
CA VAL A 227 -6.90 12.90 -8.37
C VAL A 227 -7.92 11.96 -9.01
N ILE A 228 -9.18 12.39 -9.17
CA ILE A 228 -10.25 11.54 -9.74
C ILE A 228 -9.95 11.14 -11.19
N LYS A 229 -9.50 12.09 -12.01
CA LYS A 229 -9.15 11.80 -13.40
C LYS A 229 -7.91 10.90 -13.46
N SER A 230 -6.91 11.20 -12.66
CA SER A 230 -5.66 10.44 -12.63
C SER A 230 -5.88 8.98 -12.23
N ILE A 231 -6.67 8.72 -11.18
CA ILE A 231 -6.94 7.35 -10.72
C ILE A 231 -7.78 6.57 -11.75
N PHE A 232 -8.68 7.24 -12.48
CA PHE A 232 -9.46 6.61 -13.55
C PHE A 232 -8.56 6.20 -14.72
N PHE A 233 -7.72 7.11 -15.23
CA PHE A 233 -6.78 6.80 -16.32
C PHE A 233 -5.71 5.80 -15.89
N ALA A 234 -5.20 5.91 -14.67
CA ALA A 234 -4.26 4.94 -14.12
C ALA A 234 -4.86 3.52 -14.02
N GLY A 235 -6.13 3.42 -13.62
CA GLY A 235 -6.84 2.15 -13.57
C GLY A 235 -7.04 1.52 -14.96
N ILE A 236 -7.39 2.30 -15.97
CA ILE A 236 -7.47 1.82 -17.37
C ILE A 236 -6.09 1.35 -17.84
N PHE A 237 -5.05 2.17 -17.61
CA PHE A 237 -3.71 1.85 -18.04
C PHE A 237 -3.20 0.56 -17.38
N MET A 238 -3.39 0.42 -16.07
CA MET A 238 -3.07 -0.80 -15.33
C MET A 238 -3.83 -2.03 -15.82
N ALA A 239 -5.12 -1.89 -16.19
CA ALA A 239 -5.88 -2.98 -16.78
C ALA A 239 -5.34 -3.37 -18.17
N CYS A 240 -5.00 -2.39 -19.01
CA CYS A 240 -4.46 -2.64 -20.35
C CYS A 240 -3.09 -3.33 -20.33
N THR A 241 -2.24 -3.07 -19.31
CA THR A 241 -0.93 -3.76 -19.20
C THR A 241 -1.08 -5.27 -19.06
N ASN A 242 -2.13 -5.75 -18.39
CA ASN A 242 -2.39 -7.18 -18.27
C ASN A 242 -2.56 -7.86 -19.64
N LEU A 243 -3.03 -7.14 -20.66
CA LEU A 243 -3.15 -7.67 -22.03
C LEU A 243 -1.78 -7.89 -22.70
N LEU A 244 -0.72 -7.18 -22.28
CA LEU A 244 0.64 -7.44 -22.74
C LEU A 244 1.15 -8.80 -22.25
N PHE A 245 0.76 -9.19 -21.03
CA PHE A 245 1.08 -10.52 -20.50
C PHE A 245 0.22 -11.60 -21.17
N ALA A 246 -1.02 -11.30 -21.53
CA ALA A 246 -1.84 -12.20 -22.36
C ALA A 246 -1.20 -12.42 -23.73
N LEU A 247 -0.68 -11.36 -24.35
CA LEU A 247 0.04 -11.46 -25.62
C LEU A 247 1.35 -12.26 -25.47
N LEU A 248 2.09 -12.05 -24.36
CA LEU A 248 3.29 -12.83 -24.04
C LEU A 248 2.96 -14.33 -23.86
N ALA A 249 1.82 -14.65 -23.27
CA ALA A 249 1.36 -16.02 -23.11
C ALA A 249 1.08 -16.71 -24.45
N ILE A 250 0.55 -15.97 -25.42
CA ILE A 250 0.24 -16.48 -26.76
C ILE A 250 1.52 -16.65 -27.59
N LEU A 251 2.43 -15.68 -27.55
CA LEU A 251 3.66 -15.70 -28.35
C LEU A 251 4.76 -16.58 -27.75
N GLY A 252 4.64 -16.95 -26.47
CA GLY A 252 5.62 -17.75 -25.77
C GLY A 252 6.87 -16.94 -25.36
N LYS A 253 7.98 -17.64 -25.16
CA LYS A 253 9.23 -17.05 -24.67
C LYS A 253 9.80 -16.01 -25.64
N ASN A 254 9.61 -14.73 -25.33
CA ASN A 254 10.12 -13.59 -26.08
C ASN A 254 10.69 -12.55 -25.12
N TYR A 255 12.00 -12.37 -25.11
CA TYR A 255 12.70 -11.46 -24.18
C TYR A 255 12.32 -9.99 -24.38
N THR A 256 12.17 -9.55 -25.63
CA THR A 256 11.82 -8.15 -25.93
C THR A 256 10.41 -7.82 -25.45
N LEU A 257 9.45 -8.70 -25.72
CA LEU A 257 8.06 -8.51 -25.26
C LEU A 257 7.97 -8.63 -23.75
N PHE A 258 8.74 -9.54 -23.13
CA PHE A 258 8.80 -9.67 -21.67
C PHE A 258 9.33 -8.39 -21.02
N ALA A 259 10.47 -7.86 -21.48
CA ALA A 259 11.01 -6.60 -20.98
C ALA A 259 10.02 -5.44 -21.15
N PHE A 260 9.40 -5.34 -22.33
CA PHE A 260 8.42 -4.30 -22.63
C PHE A 260 7.18 -4.42 -21.73
N ALA A 261 6.61 -5.62 -21.58
CA ALA A 261 5.45 -5.85 -20.72
C ALA A 261 5.72 -5.46 -19.27
N VAL A 262 6.87 -5.89 -18.71
CA VAL A 262 7.26 -5.57 -17.33
C VAL A 262 7.48 -4.07 -17.15
N ILE A 263 8.18 -3.39 -18.06
CA ILE A 263 8.43 -1.95 -17.96
C ILE A 263 7.11 -1.17 -18.00
N ILE A 264 6.23 -1.49 -18.94
CA ILE A 264 4.94 -0.79 -19.08
C ILE A 264 4.04 -1.06 -17.88
N ASP A 265 4.06 -2.28 -17.33
CA ASP A 265 3.32 -2.62 -16.12
C ASP A 265 3.85 -1.87 -14.89
N ASP A 266 5.16 -1.81 -14.69
CA ASP A 266 5.77 -1.01 -13.61
C ASP A 266 5.41 0.48 -13.70
N ILE A 267 5.34 1.04 -14.92
CA ILE A 267 4.89 2.42 -15.16
C ILE A 267 3.43 2.59 -14.73
N ALA A 268 2.55 1.68 -15.17
CA ALA A 268 1.12 1.72 -14.86
C ALA A 268 0.87 1.54 -13.36
N ALA A 269 1.54 0.56 -12.74
CA ALA A 269 1.45 0.26 -11.32
C ALA A 269 1.93 1.44 -10.45
N SER A 270 3.03 2.09 -10.84
CA SER A 270 3.57 3.28 -10.17
C SER A 270 2.57 4.44 -10.21
N PHE A 271 2.04 4.74 -11.39
CA PHE A 271 1.04 5.80 -11.57
C PHE A 271 -0.25 5.49 -10.79
N ALA A 272 -0.76 4.26 -10.89
CA ALA A 272 -1.96 3.84 -10.17
C ALA A 272 -1.76 3.92 -8.65
N THR A 273 -0.57 3.55 -8.14
CA THR A 273 -0.27 3.61 -6.70
C THR A 273 -0.26 5.04 -6.20
N VAL A 274 0.41 5.97 -6.90
CA VAL A 274 0.45 7.39 -6.51
C VAL A 274 -0.94 8.01 -6.53
N ALA A 275 -1.70 7.79 -7.61
CA ALA A 275 -3.06 8.30 -7.71
C ALA A 275 -3.98 7.73 -6.61
N PHE A 276 -3.82 6.45 -6.26
CA PHE A 276 -4.58 5.79 -5.21
C PHE A 276 -4.25 6.32 -3.81
N VAL A 277 -2.96 6.49 -3.49
CA VAL A 277 -2.53 7.07 -2.22
C VAL A 277 -3.00 8.52 -2.09
N ALA A 278 -2.89 9.30 -3.17
CA ALA A 278 -3.41 10.67 -3.20
C ALA A 278 -4.93 10.72 -3.01
N PHE A 279 -5.67 9.78 -3.60
CA PHE A 279 -7.11 9.65 -3.46
C PHE A 279 -7.50 9.36 -2.00
N ILE A 280 -6.90 8.34 -1.39
CA ILE A 280 -7.13 8.04 0.02
C ILE A 280 -6.80 9.25 0.90
N SER A 281 -5.66 9.91 0.67
CA SER A 281 -5.22 11.05 1.46
C SER A 281 -6.19 12.23 1.39
N GLN A 282 -6.86 12.47 0.26
CA GLN A 282 -7.86 13.53 0.12
C GLN A 282 -9.25 13.19 0.70
N LEU A 283 -9.53 11.90 0.97
CA LEU A 283 -10.79 11.48 1.59
C LEU A 283 -10.81 11.71 3.10
N ILE A 284 -9.65 11.77 3.73
CA ILE A 284 -9.47 11.72 5.18
C ILE A 284 -9.84 13.05 5.82
N ASP A 285 -10.53 12.98 6.98
CA ASP A 285 -10.72 14.11 7.85
C ASP A 285 -9.54 14.31 8.78
N ARG A 286 -9.02 15.53 8.86
CA ARG A 286 -7.83 15.86 9.66
C ARG A 286 -8.01 15.64 11.17
N ASN A 287 -9.25 15.62 11.66
CA ASN A 287 -9.50 15.31 13.06
C ASN A 287 -9.21 13.83 13.39
N TYR A 288 -9.17 12.97 12.36
CA TYR A 288 -9.03 11.52 12.49
C TYR A 288 -8.01 10.93 11.49
N THR A 289 -6.99 11.69 11.13
CA THR A 289 -6.05 11.37 10.03
C THR A 289 -5.52 9.94 10.13
N ALA A 290 -4.88 9.58 11.25
CA ALA A 290 -4.26 8.28 11.42
C ALA A 290 -5.27 7.12 11.33
N THR A 291 -6.41 7.22 12.03
CA THR A 291 -7.39 6.13 12.07
C THR A 291 -8.12 5.94 10.74
N GLN A 292 -8.52 7.04 10.09
CA GLN A 292 -9.19 6.96 8.80
C GLN A 292 -8.25 6.48 7.70
N TYR A 293 -6.98 6.94 7.69
CA TYR A 293 -5.99 6.46 6.75
C TYR A 293 -5.74 4.96 6.94
N ALA A 294 -5.50 4.52 8.17
CA ALA A 294 -5.31 3.12 8.50
C ALA A 294 -6.48 2.24 8.03
N LEU A 295 -7.72 2.70 8.28
CA LEU A 295 -8.92 1.98 7.84
C LEU A 295 -8.97 1.83 6.32
N LEU A 296 -8.86 2.94 5.59
CA LEU A 296 -8.98 2.93 4.13
C LEU A 296 -7.83 2.16 3.46
N ALA A 297 -6.60 2.35 3.92
CA ALA A 297 -5.43 1.61 3.44
C ALA A 297 -5.53 0.10 3.73
N SER A 298 -6.01 -0.26 4.93
CA SER A 298 -6.23 -1.67 5.31
C SER A 298 -7.29 -2.34 4.44
N ILE A 299 -8.38 -1.64 4.10
CA ILE A 299 -9.41 -2.17 3.18
C ILE A 299 -8.82 -2.41 1.79
N GLY A 300 -8.00 -1.49 1.28
CA GLY A 300 -7.30 -1.68 0.00
C GLY A 300 -6.33 -2.87 0.01
N THR A 301 -5.59 -3.04 1.11
CA THR A 301 -4.68 -4.18 1.29
C THR A 301 -5.46 -5.48 1.46
N LEU A 302 -6.56 -5.48 2.22
CA LEU A 302 -7.43 -6.63 2.41
C LEU A 302 -7.97 -7.13 1.05
N GLY A 303 -8.48 -6.23 0.21
CA GLY A 303 -8.96 -6.57 -1.14
C GLY A 303 -7.89 -7.25 -1.98
N ARG A 304 -6.67 -6.65 -2.01
CA ARG A 304 -5.52 -7.22 -2.72
C ARG A 304 -5.15 -8.63 -2.23
N THR A 305 -5.07 -8.81 -0.92
CA THR A 305 -4.54 -10.06 -0.35
C THR A 305 -5.55 -11.19 -0.36
N THR A 306 -6.79 -10.92 0.03
CA THR A 306 -7.84 -11.95 0.12
C THR A 306 -8.28 -12.41 -1.27
N LEU A 307 -8.56 -11.48 -2.18
CA LEU A 307 -9.02 -11.86 -3.51
C LEU A 307 -7.90 -12.51 -4.34
N ALA A 308 -6.67 -11.97 -4.28
CA ALA A 308 -5.55 -12.56 -5.01
C ALA A 308 -5.10 -13.93 -4.43
N SER A 309 -5.54 -14.34 -3.24
CA SER A 309 -5.25 -15.70 -2.75
C SER A 309 -5.86 -16.79 -3.63
N SER A 310 -6.98 -16.51 -4.29
CA SER A 310 -7.65 -17.44 -5.23
C SER A 310 -7.07 -17.40 -6.66
N SER A 311 -5.98 -16.65 -6.89
CA SER A 311 -5.40 -16.53 -8.25
C SER A 311 -4.87 -17.86 -8.79
N GLY A 312 -4.32 -18.74 -7.93
CA GLY A 312 -3.90 -20.08 -8.33
C GLY A 312 -5.07 -20.96 -8.75
N GLU A 313 -6.15 -20.96 -7.95
CA GLU A 313 -7.39 -21.70 -8.28
C GLU A 313 -7.98 -21.23 -9.63
N LEU A 314 -7.88 -19.93 -9.92
CA LEU A 314 -8.32 -19.40 -11.22
C LEU A 314 -7.47 -19.94 -12.37
N VAL A 315 -6.14 -20.04 -12.22
CA VAL A 315 -5.25 -20.62 -13.24
C VAL A 315 -5.60 -22.10 -13.45
N ASP A 316 -5.80 -22.86 -12.38
CA ASP A 316 -6.17 -24.27 -12.44
C ASP A 316 -7.53 -24.47 -13.10
N TYR A 317 -8.51 -23.64 -12.76
CA TYR A 317 -9.86 -23.67 -13.38
C TYR A 317 -9.81 -23.39 -14.89
N LEU A 318 -8.88 -22.55 -15.33
CA LEU A 318 -8.65 -22.24 -16.75
C LEU A 318 -7.78 -23.29 -17.47
N GLY A 319 -7.44 -24.39 -16.81
CA GLY A 319 -6.60 -25.44 -17.36
C GLY A 319 -5.18 -24.98 -17.68
N GLY A 320 -4.64 -24.01 -16.93
CA GLY A 320 -3.32 -23.42 -17.17
C GLY A 320 -3.27 -22.42 -18.32
N ASN A 321 -4.40 -21.97 -18.84
CA ASN A 321 -4.43 -21.00 -19.94
C ASN A 321 -4.14 -19.57 -19.44
N TRP A 322 -2.88 -19.19 -19.49
CA TRP A 322 -2.40 -17.87 -19.06
C TRP A 322 -2.99 -16.69 -19.83
N ALA A 323 -3.26 -16.87 -21.14
CA ALA A 323 -3.84 -15.79 -21.92
C ALA A 323 -5.23 -15.42 -21.40
N TYR A 324 -6.10 -16.40 -21.15
CA TYR A 324 -7.40 -16.15 -20.55
C TYR A 324 -7.28 -15.61 -19.13
N PHE A 325 -6.32 -16.10 -18.32
CA PHE A 325 -6.08 -15.56 -16.99
C PHE A 325 -5.81 -14.05 -17.02
N PHE A 326 -4.90 -13.58 -17.87
CA PHE A 326 -4.57 -12.15 -17.94
C PHE A 326 -5.68 -11.31 -18.57
N VAL A 327 -6.48 -11.84 -19.48
CA VAL A 327 -7.69 -11.15 -19.97
C VAL A 327 -8.71 -10.99 -18.83
N ILE A 328 -8.94 -12.02 -18.01
CA ILE A 328 -9.83 -11.93 -16.86
C ILE A 328 -9.31 -10.91 -15.85
N THR A 329 -8.01 -10.90 -15.54
CA THR A 329 -7.43 -9.91 -14.61
C THR A 329 -7.55 -8.47 -15.12
N CYS A 330 -7.48 -8.25 -16.45
CA CYS A 330 -7.81 -6.96 -17.07
C CYS A 330 -9.28 -6.58 -16.81
N LEU A 331 -10.21 -7.49 -17.01
CA LEU A 331 -11.65 -7.24 -16.82
C LEU A 331 -12.02 -7.02 -15.34
N MET A 332 -11.28 -7.62 -14.40
CA MET A 332 -11.52 -7.45 -12.95
C MET A 332 -11.38 -6.00 -12.46
N VAL A 333 -10.69 -5.13 -13.20
CA VAL A 333 -10.58 -3.71 -12.85
C VAL A 333 -11.84 -2.92 -13.20
N ILE A 334 -12.61 -3.36 -14.20
CA ILE A 334 -13.78 -2.65 -14.73
C ILE A 334 -14.83 -2.32 -13.65
N PRO A 335 -15.23 -3.25 -12.75
CA PRO A 335 -16.20 -2.93 -11.70
C PRO A 335 -15.77 -1.75 -10.82
N SER A 336 -14.50 -1.67 -10.47
CA SER A 336 -13.97 -0.56 -9.67
C SER A 336 -14.07 0.78 -10.41
N LEU A 337 -13.75 0.81 -11.70
CA LEU A 337 -13.85 2.01 -12.52
C LEU A 337 -15.30 2.47 -12.72
N ILE A 338 -16.23 1.53 -12.88
CA ILE A 338 -17.68 1.84 -12.93
C ILE A 338 -18.11 2.50 -11.61
N VAL A 339 -17.75 1.92 -10.46
CA VAL A 339 -18.08 2.50 -9.16
C VAL A 339 -17.52 3.91 -9.04
N LEU A 340 -16.24 4.13 -9.44
CA LEU A 340 -15.63 5.45 -9.42
C LEU A 340 -16.40 6.47 -10.27
N LEU A 341 -16.82 6.10 -11.47
CA LEU A 341 -17.61 6.97 -12.37
C LEU A 341 -18.96 7.35 -11.76
N LEU A 342 -19.63 6.42 -11.07
CA LEU A 342 -20.92 6.66 -10.42
C LEU A 342 -20.82 7.63 -9.26
N ILE A 343 -19.68 7.64 -8.55
CA ILE A 343 -19.50 8.45 -7.35
C ILE A 343 -18.66 9.71 -7.56
N LYS A 344 -17.97 9.89 -8.68
CA LYS A 344 -17.00 10.98 -8.94
C LYS A 344 -17.53 12.39 -8.63
N ASN A 345 -18.81 12.65 -8.91
CA ASN A 345 -19.46 13.95 -8.70
C ASN A 345 -20.05 14.12 -7.29
N LYS A 346 -20.09 13.03 -6.51
CA LYS A 346 -20.70 12.98 -5.16
C LYS A 346 -19.65 12.88 -4.06
N ILE A 347 -18.41 12.54 -4.39
CA ILE A 347 -17.32 12.45 -3.42
C ILE A 347 -16.91 13.85 -2.97
N LYS A 348 -16.85 14.03 -1.66
CA LYS A 348 -16.33 15.25 -1.01
C LYS A 348 -14.85 15.03 -0.72
N LEU A 349 -13.97 15.46 -1.63
CA LEU A 349 -12.53 15.49 -1.41
C LEU A 349 -12.16 16.77 -0.65
N ASN A 350 -11.26 16.63 0.33
CA ASN A 350 -10.70 17.76 1.08
C ASN A 350 -9.69 18.53 0.24
#